data_a30bdc7ee201f83ce2738e7771b72773
#
_entry.id   a30bdc7ee201f83ce2738e7771b72773
#
_cell.length_a   1.000
_cell.length_b   1.000
_cell.length_c   1.000
_cell.angle_alpha   90.00
_cell.angle_beta   90.00
_cell.angle_gamma   90.00
#
_symmetry.space_group_name_H-M   'P 1'
#
loop_
_entity.id
_entity.type
_entity.pdbx_description
1 polymer ?
#
loop_
_entity_poly.entity_id
_entity_poly.type
_entity_poly.pdbx_seq_one_letter_code
_entity_poly.pdbx_strand_id
1 'polypeptide(L)'
;MEGGRNVDSTVSRFIRYAECASESHNEKAFCEYMEQELAGMGIPFERQELGNEVVTDGWNILARIPGRSGKTPFLFVFHLDTAAPSNQVEVCVEGGCIRSKGSSVLGADGKLAIAVVMEAVERLMQEGEINRPIELLFTVCQELGLHGAKYADYSRIESEEAIVID
;
A
#
# COMPACT_ATOMS: atom_id res chain seq x y z
N MET A 1 -12.09 -26.39 8.36
CA MET A 1 -12.59 -25.77 7.12
C MET A 1 -12.63 -24.23 7.29
N GLU A 2 -11.54 -23.62 7.63
CA GLU A 2 -11.44 -22.15 7.87
C GLU A 2 -10.50 -21.42 6.90
N GLY A 3 -9.86 -22.13 5.96
CA GLY A 3 -8.89 -21.53 5.04
C GLY A 3 -9.45 -20.77 3.83
N GLY A 4 -10.73 -20.89 3.53
CA GLY A 4 -11.30 -20.33 2.29
C GLY A 4 -11.68 -18.84 2.37
N ARG A 5 -12.01 -18.32 3.56
CA ARG A 5 -12.50 -16.94 3.71
C ARG A 5 -11.39 -15.87 3.61
N ASN A 6 -10.18 -16.19 4.07
CA ASN A 6 -9.07 -15.23 4.05
C ASN A 6 -8.47 -15.00 2.65
N VAL A 7 -8.47 -16.01 1.81
CA VAL A 7 -7.98 -15.87 0.43
C VAL A 7 -8.93 -14.98 -0.38
N ASP A 8 -10.23 -15.13 -0.16
CA ASP A 8 -11.26 -14.34 -0.86
C ASP A 8 -11.22 -12.86 -0.47
N SER A 9 -10.93 -12.51 0.81
CA SER A 9 -10.85 -11.12 1.25
C SER A 9 -9.61 -10.41 0.68
N THR A 10 -8.45 -11.06 0.72
CA THR A 10 -7.21 -10.54 0.13
C THR A 10 -7.34 -10.34 -1.37
N VAL A 11 -7.94 -11.31 -2.08
CA VAL A 11 -8.20 -11.21 -3.52
C VAL A 11 -9.14 -10.04 -3.83
N SER A 12 -10.21 -9.91 -3.06
CA SER A 12 -11.18 -8.83 -3.24
C SER A 12 -10.55 -7.45 -2.97
N ARG A 13 -9.66 -7.34 -1.96
CA ARG A 13 -8.90 -6.13 -1.67
C ARG A 13 -7.95 -5.80 -2.81
N PHE A 14 -7.18 -6.78 -3.27
CA PHE A 14 -6.27 -6.58 -4.40
C PHE A 14 -6.99 -6.13 -5.67
N ILE A 15 -8.15 -6.72 -6.02
CA ILE A 15 -8.93 -6.31 -7.19
C ILE A 15 -9.32 -4.83 -7.09
N ARG A 16 -9.83 -4.37 -5.94
CA ARG A 16 -10.17 -2.94 -5.74
C ARG A 16 -8.94 -2.03 -5.91
N TYR A 17 -7.77 -2.46 -5.41
CA TYR A 17 -6.55 -1.69 -5.60
C TYR A 17 -6.10 -1.66 -7.06
N ALA A 18 -6.13 -2.81 -7.74
CA ALA A 18 -5.73 -2.91 -9.14
C ALA A 18 -6.58 -2.03 -10.06
N GLU A 19 -7.90 -1.93 -9.79
CA GLU A 19 -8.83 -1.10 -10.55
C GLU A 19 -8.78 0.39 -10.19
N CYS A 20 -8.09 0.77 -9.12
CA CYS A 20 -7.82 2.17 -8.80
C CYS A 20 -6.61 2.68 -9.59
N ALA A 21 -6.80 3.73 -10.38
CA ALA A 21 -5.72 4.31 -11.19
C ALA A 21 -4.60 4.88 -10.32
N SER A 22 -3.34 4.59 -10.69
CA SER A 22 -2.16 5.12 -10.02
C SER A 22 -0.89 5.03 -10.87
N GLU A 23 -0.98 5.36 -12.17
CA GLU A 23 0.25 5.49 -12.95
C GLU A 23 1.19 6.51 -12.32
N SER A 24 2.50 6.24 -12.36
CA SER A 24 3.51 7.18 -11.85
C SER A 24 3.24 8.59 -12.35
N HIS A 25 3.37 9.59 -11.49
CA HIS A 25 2.95 11.00 -11.62
C HIS A 25 1.45 11.28 -11.44
N ASN A 26 0.56 10.26 -11.42
CA ASN A 26 -0.89 10.40 -11.33
C ASN A 26 -1.45 9.47 -10.23
N GLU A 27 -0.85 9.51 -9.04
CA GLU A 27 -1.14 8.58 -7.95
C GLU A 27 -2.24 9.06 -7.01
N LYS A 28 -2.71 10.30 -7.16
CA LYS A 28 -3.64 10.94 -6.24
C LYS A 28 -4.86 10.08 -5.90
N ALA A 29 -5.47 9.45 -6.91
CA ALA A 29 -6.67 8.65 -6.69
C ALA A 29 -6.40 7.46 -5.74
N PHE A 30 -5.26 6.80 -5.87
CA PHE A 30 -4.91 5.69 -4.99
C PHE A 30 -4.37 6.16 -3.64
N CYS A 31 -3.69 7.31 -3.57
CA CYS A 31 -3.36 7.94 -2.28
C CYS A 31 -4.62 8.23 -1.46
N GLU A 32 -5.63 8.88 -2.07
CA GLU A 32 -6.90 9.17 -1.41
C GLU A 32 -7.66 7.89 -0.99
N TYR A 33 -7.61 6.85 -1.82
CA TYR A 33 -8.19 5.55 -1.50
C TYR A 33 -7.52 4.94 -0.26
N MET A 34 -6.19 4.92 -0.21
CA MET A 34 -5.43 4.39 0.93
C MET A 34 -5.70 5.14 2.22
N GLU A 35 -5.80 6.47 2.15
CA GLU A 35 -6.17 7.28 3.31
C GLU A 35 -7.58 6.95 3.84
N GLN A 36 -8.54 6.76 2.94
CA GLN A 36 -9.89 6.35 3.34
C GLN A 36 -9.89 4.97 3.99
N GLU A 37 -9.11 4.03 3.47
CA GLU A 37 -8.99 2.69 4.05
C GLU A 37 -8.32 2.72 5.43
N LEU A 38 -7.20 3.43 5.57
CA LEU A 38 -6.53 3.62 6.86
C LEU A 38 -7.45 4.27 7.89
N ALA A 39 -8.16 5.33 7.49
CA ALA A 39 -9.14 5.99 8.34
C ALA A 39 -10.29 5.07 8.75
N GLY A 40 -10.79 4.26 7.81
CA GLY A 40 -11.83 3.26 8.06
C GLY A 40 -11.40 2.17 9.05
N MET A 41 -10.12 1.83 9.07
CA MET A 41 -9.52 0.91 10.03
C MET A 41 -9.13 1.59 11.36
N GLY A 42 -9.27 2.91 11.48
CA GLY A 42 -8.87 3.68 12.66
C GLY A 42 -7.34 3.79 12.82
N ILE A 43 -6.59 3.64 11.74
CA ILE A 43 -5.13 3.75 11.73
C ILE A 43 -4.74 5.21 11.51
N PRO A 44 -4.04 5.86 12.45
CA PRO A 44 -3.52 7.21 12.25
C PRO A 44 -2.44 7.25 11.18
N PHE A 45 -2.49 8.27 10.36
CA PHE A 45 -1.51 8.49 9.30
C PHE A 45 -1.23 9.98 9.10
N GLU A 46 -0.14 10.26 8.42
CA GLU A 46 0.24 11.60 7.97
C GLU A 46 0.70 11.58 6.51
N ARG A 47 0.44 12.67 5.80
CA ARG A 47 0.97 12.91 4.46
C ARG A 47 2.38 13.46 4.56
N GLN A 48 3.21 13.07 3.62
CA GLN A 48 4.50 13.70 3.38
C GLN A 48 4.49 14.29 1.97
N GLU A 49 4.34 15.61 1.90
CA GLU A 49 4.42 16.36 0.64
C GLU A 49 5.87 16.38 0.15
N LEU A 50 6.07 16.10 -1.14
CA LEU A 50 7.41 15.88 -1.69
C LEU A 50 8.05 17.13 -2.32
N GLY A 51 7.36 18.27 -2.28
CA GLY A 51 7.83 19.51 -2.86
C GLY A 51 7.93 19.44 -4.39
N ASN A 52 8.73 20.34 -4.97
CA ASN A 52 8.89 20.47 -6.43
C ASN A 52 9.93 19.50 -7.02
N GLU A 53 10.60 18.72 -6.19
CA GLU A 53 11.63 17.75 -6.59
C GLU A 53 11.03 16.51 -7.24
N VAL A 54 9.76 16.20 -6.91
CA VAL A 54 9.04 15.06 -7.45
C VAL A 54 7.81 15.53 -8.22
N VAL A 55 7.78 15.20 -9.50
CA VAL A 55 6.61 15.50 -10.34
C VAL A 55 5.56 14.42 -10.10
N THR A 56 4.55 14.74 -9.31
CA THR A 56 3.41 13.86 -9.00
C THR A 56 2.22 14.69 -8.55
N ASP A 57 1.02 14.15 -8.70
CA ASP A 57 -0.19 14.69 -8.06
C ASP A 57 -0.52 13.98 -6.74
N GLY A 58 0.29 12.97 -6.39
CA GLY A 58 0.20 12.19 -5.15
C GLY A 58 1.16 12.67 -4.05
N TRP A 59 1.21 11.92 -2.97
CA TRP A 59 2.05 12.15 -1.79
C TRP A 59 2.42 10.84 -1.12
N ASN A 60 3.51 10.83 -0.33
CA ASN A 60 3.79 9.70 0.53
C ASN A 60 2.82 9.67 1.72
N ILE A 61 2.55 8.47 2.23
CA ILE A 61 1.72 8.28 3.42
C ILE A 61 2.53 7.49 4.44
N LEU A 62 2.66 8.00 5.66
CA LEU A 62 3.24 7.29 6.80
C LEU A 62 2.14 7.00 7.81
N ALA A 63 1.82 5.73 8.01
CA ALA A 63 0.82 5.28 8.96
C ALA A 63 1.46 4.53 10.13
N ARG A 64 0.83 4.59 11.33
CA ARG A 64 1.35 4.01 12.56
C ARG A 64 0.30 3.18 13.26
N ILE A 65 0.65 1.97 13.59
CA ILE A 65 -0.21 1.03 14.31
C ILE A 65 0.46 0.72 15.66
N PRO A 66 -0.18 1.08 16.78
CA PRO A 66 0.39 0.83 18.10
C PRO A 66 0.46 -0.67 18.40
N GLY A 67 1.50 -1.07 19.09
CA GLY A 67 1.68 -2.43 19.58
C GLY A 67 1.67 -2.51 21.09
N ARG A 68 1.62 -3.71 21.62
CA ARG A 68 1.62 -3.97 23.09
C ARG A 68 3.03 -3.98 23.68
N SER A 69 4.08 -4.24 22.89
CA SER A 69 5.45 -4.27 23.38
C SER A 69 6.05 -2.86 23.40
N GLY A 70 7.00 -2.62 24.32
CA GLY A 70 7.80 -1.39 24.33
C GLY A 70 8.95 -1.37 23.34
N LYS A 71 8.90 -2.20 22.28
CA LYS A 71 9.92 -2.24 21.23
C LYS A 71 9.73 -1.10 20.25
N THR A 72 10.82 -0.72 19.57
CA THR A 72 10.76 0.17 18.41
C THR A 72 9.85 -0.45 17.32
N PRO A 73 9.13 0.35 16.53
CA PRO A 73 8.28 -0.14 15.46
C PRO A 73 9.05 -1.00 14.44
N PHE A 74 8.33 -1.73 13.62
CA PHE A 74 8.84 -2.38 12.42
C PHE A 74 8.22 -1.71 11.19
N LEU A 75 9.05 -1.31 10.24
CA LEU A 75 8.60 -0.59 9.05
C LEU A 75 8.35 -1.54 7.88
N PHE A 76 7.18 -1.42 7.28
CA PHE A 76 6.90 -1.96 5.94
C PHE A 76 6.89 -0.80 4.95
N VAL A 77 7.59 -0.98 3.83
CA VAL A 77 7.66 0.03 2.76
C VAL A 77 7.06 -0.54 1.49
N PHE A 78 6.20 0.25 0.86
CA PHE A 78 5.51 -0.07 -0.39
C PHE A 78 5.55 1.12 -1.33
N HIS A 79 5.28 0.88 -2.61
CA HIS A 79 4.97 1.94 -3.54
C HIS A 79 3.50 1.89 -4.00
N LEU A 80 2.93 3.07 -4.26
CA LEU A 80 1.54 3.24 -4.67
C LEU A 80 1.39 3.25 -6.18
N ASP A 81 2.44 3.68 -6.87
CA ASP A 81 2.40 3.81 -8.33
C ASP A 81 2.51 2.47 -9.05
N THR A 82 2.08 2.48 -10.29
CA THR A 82 2.17 1.35 -11.21
C THR A 82 2.71 1.81 -12.54
N ALA A 83 3.41 0.90 -13.23
CA ALA A 83 3.85 1.12 -14.60
C ALA A 83 2.66 1.37 -15.55
N ALA A 84 2.86 2.22 -16.54
CA ALA A 84 1.85 2.48 -17.58
C ALA A 84 1.79 1.36 -18.64
N PRO A 85 0.63 1.10 -19.25
CA PRO A 85 -0.69 1.71 -19.02
C PRO A 85 -1.48 0.99 -17.92
N SER A 86 -1.96 1.72 -16.93
CA SER A 86 -2.75 1.15 -15.82
C SER A 86 -3.92 2.02 -15.34
N ASN A 87 -4.29 3.06 -16.11
CA ASN A 87 -5.38 3.97 -15.73
C ASN A 87 -6.79 3.39 -15.88
N GLN A 88 -6.95 2.32 -16.62
CA GLN A 88 -8.25 1.66 -16.88
C GLN A 88 -8.07 0.15 -16.81
N VAL A 89 -7.73 -0.34 -15.62
CA VAL A 89 -7.59 -1.78 -15.39
C VAL A 89 -8.97 -2.39 -15.19
N GLU A 90 -9.34 -3.36 -16.00
CA GLU A 90 -10.49 -4.23 -15.81
C GLU A 90 -9.98 -5.61 -15.41
N VAL A 91 -10.24 -5.99 -14.16
CA VAL A 91 -9.75 -7.26 -13.63
C VAL A 91 -10.68 -8.42 -14.02
N CYS A 92 -10.09 -9.56 -14.39
CA CYS A 92 -10.80 -10.83 -14.50
C CYS A 92 -10.11 -11.93 -13.70
N VAL A 93 -10.90 -12.85 -13.19
CA VAL A 93 -10.42 -14.03 -12.45
C VAL A 93 -10.84 -15.27 -13.24
N GLU A 94 -9.87 -15.93 -13.87
CA GLU A 94 -10.10 -17.10 -14.71
C GLU A 94 -9.06 -18.18 -14.44
N GLY A 95 -9.50 -19.43 -14.31
CA GLY A 95 -8.60 -20.56 -14.10
C GLY A 95 -7.70 -20.46 -12.87
N GLY A 96 -8.16 -19.77 -11.80
CA GLY A 96 -7.39 -19.55 -10.59
C GLY A 96 -6.33 -18.45 -10.71
N CYS A 97 -6.33 -17.68 -11.82
CA CYS A 97 -5.43 -16.55 -12.05
C CYS A 97 -6.20 -15.23 -12.10
N ILE A 98 -5.60 -14.19 -11.56
CA ILE A 98 -6.08 -12.80 -11.68
C ILE A 98 -5.32 -12.14 -12.83
N ARG A 99 -6.04 -11.50 -13.74
CA ARG A 99 -5.48 -10.90 -14.96
C ARG A 99 -6.13 -9.56 -15.23
N SER A 100 -5.41 -8.67 -15.91
CA SER A 100 -6.01 -7.51 -16.56
C SER A 100 -6.56 -7.91 -17.91
N LYS A 101 -7.74 -7.41 -18.27
CA LYS A 101 -8.29 -7.51 -19.62
C LYS A 101 -7.64 -6.45 -20.52
N GLY A 102 -7.50 -6.80 -21.80
CA GLY A 102 -6.93 -5.87 -22.79
C GLY A 102 -5.42 -5.68 -22.64
N SER A 103 -4.95 -4.45 -22.81
CA SER A 103 -3.52 -4.09 -22.81
C SER A 103 -3.02 -3.42 -21.55
N SER A 104 -3.87 -3.24 -20.54
CA SER A 104 -3.48 -2.61 -19.28
C SER A 104 -2.59 -3.53 -18.44
N VAL A 105 -1.60 -2.96 -17.78
CA VAL A 105 -0.83 -3.64 -16.73
C VAL A 105 -1.74 -3.88 -15.54
N LEU A 106 -1.69 -5.07 -14.93
CA LEU A 106 -2.53 -5.42 -13.78
C LEU A 106 -2.21 -4.59 -12.53
N GLY A 107 -0.96 -4.14 -12.41
CA GLY A 107 -0.50 -3.43 -11.22
C GLY A 107 -0.34 -4.35 -10.00
N ALA A 108 -0.01 -5.63 -10.21
CA ALA A 108 0.27 -6.54 -9.11
C ALA A 108 1.51 -6.11 -8.33
N ASP A 109 2.48 -5.59 -9.07
CA ASP A 109 3.66 -4.93 -8.56
C ASP A 109 3.24 -3.70 -7.74
N GLY A 110 3.68 -3.71 -6.49
CA GLY A 110 3.27 -2.86 -5.38
C GLY A 110 1.91 -3.19 -4.77
N LYS A 111 0.82 -3.18 -5.51
CA LYS A 111 -0.55 -3.28 -4.97
C LYS A 111 -0.90 -4.62 -4.35
N LEU A 112 -0.32 -5.72 -4.83
CA LEU A 112 -0.55 -7.03 -4.21
C LEU A 112 0.08 -7.11 -2.84
N ALA A 113 1.30 -6.62 -2.70
CA ALA A 113 2.00 -6.55 -1.42
C ALA A 113 1.21 -5.71 -0.40
N ILE A 114 0.72 -4.54 -0.83
CA ILE A 114 -0.13 -3.68 0.00
C ILE A 114 -1.39 -4.45 0.43
N ALA A 115 -2.08 -5.11 -0.49
CA ALA A 115 -3.31 -5.85 -0.17
C ALA A 115 -3.09 -6.96 0.87
N VAL A 116 -1.99 -7.71 0.73
CA VAL A 116 -1.63 -8.80 1.66
C VAL A 116 -1.31 -8.25 3.05
N VAL A 117 -0.50 -7.20 3.14
CA VAL A 117 -0.11 -6.64 4.45
C VAL A 117 -1.27 -5.93 5.12
N MET A 118 -2.08 -5.17 4.38
CA MET A 118 -3.27 -4.52 4.93
C MET A 118 -4.29 -5.53 5.46
N GLU A 119 -4.48 -6.66 4.77
CA GLU A 119 -5.34 -7.74 5.26
C GLU A 119 -4.80 -8.37 6.54
N ALA A 120 -3.48 -8.61 6.60
CA ALA A 120 -2.84 -9.16 7.79
C ALA A 120 -2.93 -8.20 8.98
N VAL A 121 -2.69 -6.91 8.75
CA VAL A 121 -2.80 -5.86 9.77
C VAL A 121 -4.23 -5.76 10.30
N GLU A 122 -5.22 -5.69 9.41
CA GLU A 122 -6.64 -5.62 9.80
C GLU A 122 -7.01 -6.80 10.70
N ARG A 123 -6.64 -8.01 10.30
CA ARG A 123 -6.89 -9.20 11.07
C ARG A 123 -6.22 -9.17 12.44
N LEU A 124 -4.93 -8.83 12.51
CA LEU A 124 -4.19 -8.73 13.76
C LEU A 124 -4.78 -7.66 14.70
N MET A 125 -5.28 -6.55 14.15
CA MET A 125 -5.97 -5.52 14.91
C MET A 125 -7.29 -6.03 15.49
N GLN A 126 -8.10 -6.73 14.68
CA GLN A 126 -9.37 -7.32 15.13
C GLN A 126 -9.17 -8.38 16.22
N GLU A 127 -8.11 -9.16 16.13
CA GLU A 127 -7.75 -10.19 17.11
C GLU A 127 -7.02 -9.59 18.34
N GLY A 128 -6.62 -8.31 18.29
CA GLY A 128 -5.84 -7.65 19.34
C GLY A 128 -4.41 -8.20 19.45
N GLU A 129 -3.85 -8.72 18.36
CA GLU A 129 -2.56 -9.44 18.37
C GLU A 129 -1.37 -8.62 17.85
N ILE A 130 -1.54 -7.30 17.65
CA ILE A 130 -0.39 -6.42 17.35
C ILE A 130 0.52 -6.34 18.57
N ASN A 131 1.58 -7.11 18.56
CA ASN A 131 2.55 -7.14 19.65
C ASN A 131 3.62 -6.03 19.48
N ARG A 132 4.37 -6.05 18.38
CA ARG A 132 5.33 -5.00 18.03
C ARG A 132 4.61 -3.89 17.26
N PRO A 133 4.83 -2.59 17.60
CA PRO A 133 4.28 -1.51 16.79
C PRO A 133 4.71 -1.62 15.32
N ILE A 134 3.87 -1.15 14.41
CA ILE A 134 4.11 -1.22 12.96
C ILE A 134 4.04 0.19 12.38
N GLU A 135 4.97 0.52 11.52
CA GLU A 135 4.91 1.65 10.61
C GLU A 135 4.71 1.15 9.17
N LEU A 136 3.87 1.85 8.42
CA LEU A 136 3.64 1.59 7.00
C LEU A 136 4.00 2.85 6.23
N LEU A 137 4.99 2.77 5.38
CA LEU A 137 5.36 3.86 4.48
C LEU A 137 4.93 3.50 3.05
N PHE A 138 4.02 4.28 2.52
CA PHE A 138 3.59 4.19 1.13
C PHE A 138 4.23 5.33 0.35
N THR A 139 4.96 5.01 -0.70
CA THR A 139 5.69 6.00 -1.50
C THR A 139 5.10 6.11 -2.90
N VAL A 140 5.34 7.23 -3.57
CA VAL A 140 4.95 7.48 -4.96
C VAL A 140 6.16 7.47 -5.89
N CYS A 141 5.94 7.37 -7.20
CA CYS A 141 6.99 7.43 -8.24
C CYS A 141 8.15 6.45 -8.02
N GLN A 142 7.86 5.22 -7.62
CA GLN A 142 8.87 4.16 -7.50
C GLN A 142 9.38 3.76 -8.88
N GLU A 143 8.50 3.49 -9.82
CA GLU A 143 8.77 2.99 -11.17
C GLU A 143 9.64 3.96 -12.01
N LEU A 144 9.72 5.22 -11.61
CA LEU A 144 10.48 6.27 -12.28
C LEU A 144 11.77 6.65 -11.53
N GLY A 145 12.26 5.79 -10.65
CA GLY A 145 13.53 5.99 -9.96
C GLY A 145 13.44 6.26 -8.47
N LEU A 146 12.42 5.68 -7.79
CA LEU A 146 12.27 5.68 -6.32
C LEU A 146 12.12 7.11 -5.75
N HIS A 147 11.50 8.03 -6.50
CA HIS A 147 11.49 9.44 -6.12
C HIS A 147 10.78 9.68 -4.79
N GLY A 148 9.61 9.05 -4.55
CA GLY A 148 8.91 9.18 -3.28
C GLY A 148 9.77 8.74 -2.09
N ALA A 149 10.45 7.60 -2.21
CA ALA A 149 11.35 7.13 -1.18
C ALA A 149 12.56 8.05 -1.00
N LYS A 150 13.17 8.51 -2.11
CA LYS A 150 14.36 9.38 -2.06
C LYS A 150 14.11 10.69 -1.31
N TYR A 151 12.91 11.25 -1.42
CA TYR A 151 12.54 12.53 -0.80
C TYR A 151 11.60 12.37 0.40
N ALA A 152 11.44 11.15 0.94
CA ALA A 152 10.67 10.92 2.15
C ALA A 152 11.30 11.63 3.37
N ASP A 153 10.46 12.08 4.28
CA ASP A 153 10.93 12.62 5.57
C ASP A 153 11.21 11.48 6.55
N TYR A 154 12.43 10.97 6.51
CA TYR A 154 12.89 9.90 7.38
C TYR A 154 13.01 10.30 8.86
N SER A 155 13.01 11.60 9.19
CA SER A 155 13.02 12.05 10.58
C SER A 155 11.72 11.71 11.33
N ARG A 156 10.68 11.38 10.59
CA ARG A 156 9.36 10.97 11.12
C ARG A 156 9.26 9.47 11.37
N ILE A 157 10.21 8.67 10.93
CA ILE A 157 10.22 7.22 11.08
C ILE A 157 10.93 6.86 12.38
N GLU A 158 10.26 6.07 13.21
CA GLU A 158 10.79 5.60 14.50
C GLU A 158 11.41 4.20 14.42
N SER A 159 11.13 3.49 13.33
CA SER A 159 11.61 2.11 13.11
C SER A 159 13.10 2.06 12.82
N GLU A 160 13.79 1.09 13.44
CA GLU A 160 15.21 0.78 13.18
C GLU A 160 15.39 -0.37 12.19
N GLU A 161 14.31 -1.09 11.91
CA GLU A 161 14.28 -2.25 11.00
C GLU A 161 13.15 -2.07 9.99
N ALA A 162 13.43 -2.41 8.74
CA ALA A 162 12.45 -2.28 7.68
C ALA A 162 12.49 -3.48 6.73
N ILE A 163 11.36 -3.71 6.06
CA ILE A 163 11.26 -4.56 4.87
C ILE A 163 10.60 -3.75 3.76
N VAL A 164 11.20 -3.78 2.58
CA VAL A 164 10.61 -3.26 1.35
C VAL A 164 9.98 -4.43 0.63
N ILE A 165 8.72 -4.30 0.27
CA ILE A 165 7.99 -5.33 -0.45
C ILE A 165 7.58 -4.74 -1.80
N ASP A 166 8.20 -5.29 -2.84
CA ASP A 166 8.10 -4.88 -4.23
C ASP A 166 7.67 -6.07 -5.10
#